data_e021f1b292cff456c7c922ef42704117
#
_entry.id   e021f1b292cff456c7c922ef42704117
#
_cell.length_a   1.000
_cell.length_b   1.000
_cell.length_c   1.000
_cell.angle_alpha   90.00
_cell.angle_beta   90.00
_cell.angle_gamma   90.00
#
_symmetry.space_group_name_H-M   'P 1'
#
loop_
_entity.id
_entity.type
_entity.pdbx_description
1 polymer ?
#
loop_
_entity_poly.entity_id
_entity_poly.type
_entity_poly.pdbx_seq_one_letter_code
_entity_poly.pdbx_strand_id
1 'polypeptide(L)'
;MYNKFIKSAYRTVVEEGLVNGFGMGSVFCILFSSYGLAFWYGGKLIIDKGYTGGKIVTVLFAVLNGATSLGNATPSISAIAEGQSAAYRLFETIERKPEIDSDDTSGMIMENIKGDVELKDVYFRYPARPGQLILDGLSLQVASGTTMAIVGESGSGKSTVISLVERFYDPQAGEVLIDGVNIKNLNLDWIRGKIGLVSQEPLLFMTSIKDNIIYGKEDATLEEIKRAAELANAANFIDKLPNVCK
;
A
#
# COMPACT_ATOMS: atom_id res chain seq x y z
N MET A 1 2.52 27.20 23.59
CA MET A 1 2.52 25.81 23.15
C MET A 1 3.93 25.29 22.83
N TYR A 2 4.71 25.98 22.01
CA TYR A 2 6.08 25.64 21.59
C TYR A 2 7.05 25.34 22.76
N ASN A 3 7.13 26.22 23.77
CA ASN A 3 8.00 26.06 24.94
C ASN A 3 7.71 24.77 25.77
N LYS A 4 6.47 24.26 25.71
CA LYS A 4 6.13 23.02 26.44
C LYS A 4 6.70 21.78 25.74
N PHE A 5 6.70 21.79 24.42
CA PHE A 5 7.29 20.70 23.63
C PHE A 5 8.82 20.68 23.73
N ILE A 6 9.47 21.85 23.71
CA ILE A 6 10.93 21.95 23.90
C ILE A 6 11.34 21.44 25.28
N LYS A 7 10.61 21.81 26.36
CA LYS A 7 10.89 21.27 27.70
C LYS A 7 10.71 19.77 27.80
N SER A 8 9.70 19.22 27.14
CA SER A 8 9.49 17.77 27.09
C SER A 8 10.63 17.07 26.34
N ALA A 9 10.99 17.56 25.15
CA ALA A 9 12.10 17.03 24.37
C ALA A 9 13.44 17.08 25.11
N TYR A 10 13.74 18.22 25.76
CA TYR A 10 14.94 18.35 26.58
C TYR A 10 14.99 17.32 27.70
N ARG A 11 13.87 17.09 28.40
CA ARG A 11 13.81 16.10 29.49
C ARG A 11 14.04 14.69 28.95
N THR A 12 13.45 14.33 27.84
CA THR A 12 13.66 13.02 27.20
C THR A 12 15.13 12.83 26.82
N VAL A 13 15.76 13.81 26.19
CA VAL A 13 17.18 13.73 25.81
C VAL A 13 18.10 13.59 27.03
N VAL A 14 17.80 14.29 28.14
CA VAL A 14 18.57 14.18 29.39
C VAL A 14 18.39 12.78 30.00
N GLU A 15 17.17 12.26 30.06
CA GLU A 15 16.88 10.91 30.57
C GLU A 15 17.58 9.84 29.72
N GLU A 16 17.51 9.93 28.39
CA GLU A 16 18.24 9.05 27.47
C GLU A 16 19.76 9.15 27.65
N GLY A 17 20.30 10.37 27.82
CA GLY A 17 21.72 10.59 28.08
C GLY A 17 22.19 9.97 29.38
N LEU A 18 21.38 10.05 30.43
CA LEU A 18 21.69 9.39 31.71
C LEU A 18 21.67 7.86 31.57
N VAL A 19 20.65 7.29 30.98
CA VAL A 19 20.57 5.84 30.77
C VAL A 19 21.74 5.32 29.94
N ASN A 20 22.08 6.00 28.84
CA ASN A 20 23.21 5.64 27.99
C ASN A 20 24.55 5.80 28.74
N GLY A 21 24.71 6.87 29.51
CA GLY A 21 25.91 7.12 30.32
C GLY A 21 26.12 6.06 31.42
N PHE A 22 25.06 5.70 32.15
CA PHE A 22 25.12 4.61 33.13
C PHE A 22 25.37 3.25 32.46
N GLY A 23 24.72 2.97 31.32
CA GLY A 23 24.94 1.75 30.57
C GLY A 23 26.38 1.60 30.11
N MET A 24 26.94 2.63 29.46
CA MET A 24 28.33 2.63 29.01
C MET A 24 29.32 2.56 30.20
N GLY A 25 29.06 3.33 31.24
CA GLY A 25 29.89 3.30 32.45
C GLY A 25 29.93 1.91 33.12
N SER A 26 28.77 1.22 33.18
CA SER A 26 28.69 -0.15 33.68
C SER A 26 29.51 -1.13 32.86
N VAL A 27 29.45 -1.03 31.54
CA VAL A 27 30.23 -1.86 30.61
C VAL A 27 31.72 -1.67 30.83
N PHE A 28 32.20 -0.43 30.90
CA PHE A 28 33.63 -0.15 31.20
C PHE A 28 34.04 -0.60 32.59
N CYS A 29 33.19 -0.43 33.59
CA CYS A 29 33.46 -0.90 34.96
C CYS A 29 33.66 -2.43 34.96
N ILE A 30 32.78 -3.18 34.36
CA ILE A 30 32.86 -4.65 34.25
C ILE A 30 34.14 -5.05 33.47
N LEU A 31 34.43 -4.36 32.35
CA LEU A 31 35.59 -4.64 31.51
C LEU A 31 36.89 -4.49 32.30
N PHE A 32 37.09 -3.33 32.97
CA PHE A 32 38.34 -3.08 33.73
C PHE A 32 38.44 -3.95 34.95
N SER A 33 37.33 -4.25 35.63
CA SER A 33 37.28 -5.19 36.74
C SER A 33 37.69 -6.61 36.30
N SER A 34 37.22 -7.04 35.10
CA SER A 34 37.59 -8.32 34.53
C SER A 34 39.09 -8.40 34.20
N TYR A 35 39.68 -7.31 33.66
CA TYR A 35 41.13 -7.21 33.48
C TYR A 35 41.87 -7.35 34.80
N GLY A 36 41.48 -6.60 35.81
CA GLY A 36 42.14 -6.66 37.12
C GLY A 36 42.11 -8.08 37.69
N LEU A 37 40.96 -8.74 37.61
CA LEU A 37 40.79 -10.11 38.10
C LEU A 37 41.60 -11.11 37.28
N ALA A 38 41.67 -10.97 35.95
CA ALA A 38 42.42 -11.84 35.07
C ALA A 38 43.96 -11.72 35.29
N PHE A 39 44.48 -10.50 35.49
CA PHE A 39 45.88 -10.30 35.83
C PHE A 39 46.24 -10.81 37.21
N TRP A 40 45.38 -10.57 38.21
CA TRP A 40 45.58 -11.09 39.56
C TRP A 40 45.59 -12.61 39.58
N TYR A 41 44.62 -13.26 38.95
CA TYR A 41 44.55 -14.73 38.88
C TYR A 41 45.65 -15.32 38.03
N GLY A 42 45.97 -14.68 36.91
CA GLY A 42 47.10 -15.05 36.06
C GLY A 42 48.44 -15.00 36.76
N GLY A 43 48.69 -13.94 37.56
CA GLY A 43 49.90 -13.86 38.41
C GLY A 43 49.99 -15.01 39.42
N LYS A 44 48.89 -15.37 40.04
CA LYS A 44 48.81 -16.52 40.96
C LYS A 44 49.12 -17.84 40.23
N LEU A 45 48.62 -18.04 39.01
CA LEU A 45 48.95 -19.25 38.24
C LEU A 45 50.42 -19.35 37.79
N ILE A 46 51.10 -18.22 37.59
CA ILE A 46 52.56 -18.19 37.32
C ILE A 46 53.30 -18.71 38.55
N ILE A 47 52.96 -18.20 39.73
CA ILE A 47 53.68 -18.51 41.00
C ILE A 47 53.39 -19.98 41.43
N ASP A 48 52.09 -20.38 41.41
CA ASP A 48 51.69 -21.65 42.01
C ASP A 48 51.88 -22.85 41.03
N LYS A 49 51.73 -22.61 39.71
CA LYS A 49 51.70 -23.70 38.71
C LYS A 49 52.73 -23.58 37.61
N GLY A 50 53.65 -22.61 37.67
CA GLY A 50 54.71 -22.46 36.69
C GLY A 50 54.26 -22.09 35.26
N TYR A 51 53.07 -21.48 35.11
CA TYR A 51 52.62 -20.98 33.79
C TYR A 51 53.55 -19.85 33.32
N THR A 52 53.74 -19.75 32.02
CA THR A 52 54.49 -18.63 31.43
C THR A 52 53.59 -17.42 31.24
N GLY A 53 54.12 -16.20 31.47
CA GLY A 53 53.37 -14.97 31.27
C GLY A 53 52.77 -14.83 29.86
N GLY A 54 53.47 -15.33 28.84
CA GLY A 54 52.98 -15.34 27.47
C GLY A 54 51.68 -16.14 27.29
N LYS A 55 51.53 -17.30 27.93
CA LYS A 55 50.29 -18.09 27.87
C LYS A 55 49.10 -17.35 28.47
N ILE A 56 49.32 -16.66 29.59
CA ILE A 56 48.25 -15.91 30.27
C ILE A 56 47.80 -14.74 29.40
N VAL A 57 48.72 -14.00 28.80
CA VAL A 57 48.42 -12.89 27.91
C VAL A 57 47.70 -13.39 26.65
N THR A 58 48.13 -14.51 26.07
CA THR A 58 47.44 -15.09 24.88
C THR A 58 45.99 -15.45 25.19
N VAL A 59 45.71 -16.11 26.35
CA VAL A 59 44.35 -16.47 26.73
C VAL A 59 43.50 -15.21 26.97
N LEU A 60 44.06 -14.20 27.63
CA LEU A 60 43.42 -12.95 27.89
C LEU A 60 43.00 -12.24 26.61
N PHE A 61 43.90 -12.12 25.64
CA PHE A 61 43.60 -11.54 24.35
C PHE A 61 42.60 -12.38 23.54
N ALA A 62 42.67 -13.70 23.59
CA ALA A 62 41.70 -14.56 22.92
C ALA A 62 40.29 -14.37 23.44
N VAL A 63 40.12 -14.32 24.76
CA VAL A 63 38.80 -14.08 25.40
C VAL A 63 38.27 -12.69 25.06
N LEU A 64 39.12 -11.67 25.12
CA LEU A 64 38.75 -10.30 24.80
C LEU A 64 38.34 -10.13 23.34
N ASN A 65 39.12 -10.65 22.41
CA ASN A 65 38.75 -10.61 20.98
C ASN A 65 37.47 -11.36 20.71
N GLY A 66 37.23 -12.50 21.38
CA GLY A 66 35.98 -13.23 21.28
C GLY A 66 34.79 -12.41 21.79
N ALA A 67 34.94 -11.78 22.97
CA ALA A 67 33.89 -10.95 23.57
C ALA A 67 33.56 -9.70 22.72
N THR A 68 34.59 -9.00 22.23
CA THR A 68 34.41 -7.82 21.36
C THR A 68 33.81 -8.20 20.02
N SER A 69 34.20 -9.32 19.43
CA SER A 69 33.60 -9.81 18.17
C SER A 69 32.13 -10.14 18.34
N LEU A 70 31.75 -10.74 19.48
CA LEU A 70 30.37 -11.03 19.80
C LEU A 70 29.55 -9.74 20.00
N GLY A 71 30.12 -8.75 20.69
CA GLY A 71 29.52 -7.43 20.84
C GLY A 71 29.29 -6.71 19.53
N ASN A 72 30.27 -6.77 18.63
CA ASN A 72 30.18 -6.17 17.30
C ASN A 72 29.17 -6.87 16.36
N ALA A 73 28.77 -8.10 16.67
CA ALA A 73 27.75 -8.80 15.89
C ALA A 73 26.32 -8.29 16.16
N THR A 74 26.10 -7.69 17.35
CA THR A 74 24.77 -7.21 17.77
C THR A 74 24.11 -6.22 16.81
N PRO A 75 24.78 -5.18 16.29
CA PRO A 75 24.20 -4.26 15.32
C PRO A 75 23.78 -4.96 14.01
N SER A 76 24.57 -5.96 13.58
CA SER A 76 24.27 -6.73 12.38
C SER A 76 23.03 -7.61 12.55
N ILE A 77 22.86 -8.20 13.75
CA ILE A 77 21.66 -8.98 14.08
C ILE A 77 20.42 -8.08 14.11
N SER A 78 20.53 -6.88 14.69
CA SER A 78 19.45 -5.90 14.68
C SER A 78 19.07 -5.46 13.27
N ALA A 79 20.05 -5.19 12.41
CA ALA A 79 19.81 -4.82 11.02
C ALA A 79 19.11 -5.96 10.22
N ILE A 80 19.48 -7.21 10.48
CA ILE A 80 18.80 -8.38 9.90
C ILE A 80 17.36 -8.47 10.38
N ALA A 81 17.10 -8.27 11.68
CA ALA A 81 15.75 -8.31 12.23
C ALA A 81 14.84 -7.20 11.66
N GLU A 82 15.37 -5.98 11.51
CA GLU A 82 14.67 -4.88 10.85
C GLU A 82 14.40 -5.19 9.38
N GLY A 83 15.37 -5.72 8.66
CA GLY A 83 15.23 -6.16 7.28
C GLY A 83 14.17 -7.26 7.13
N GLN A 84 14.13 -8.22 8.04
CA GLN A 84 13.11 -9.27 8.05
C GLN A 84 11.70 -8.70 8.27
N SER A 85 11.54 -7.74 9.19
CA SER A 85 10.25 -7.07 9.43
C SER A 85 9.78 -6.29 8.22
N ALA A 86 10.68 -5.57 7.54
CA ALA A 86 10.36 -4.86 6.31
C ALA A 86 9.99 -5.82 5.16
N ALA A 87 10.75 -6.90 5.00
CA ALA A 87 10.50 -7.92 4.01
C ALA A 87 9.13 -8.59 4.22
N TYR A 88 8.77 -8.91 5.46
CA TYR A 88 7.46 -9.49 5.78
C TYR A 88 6.30 -8.63 5.25
N ARG A 89 6.35 -7.31 5.51
CA ARG A 89 5.31 -6.38 5.02
C ARG A 89 5.26 -6.30 3.49
N LEU A 90 6.41 -6.36 2.84
CA LEU A 90 6.48 -6.37 1.37
C LEU A 90 5.86 -7.64 0.80
N PHE A 91 6.21 -8.80 1.34
CA PHE A 91 5.65 -10.07 0.90
C PHE A 91 4.15 -10.18 1.20
N GLU A 92 3.68 -9.69 2.36
CA GLU A 92 2.26 -9.60 2.67
C GLU A 92 1.50 -8.77 1.61
N THR A 93 2.11 -7.69 1.13
CA THR A 93 1.51 -6.85 0.08
C THR A 93 1.53 -7.55 -1.29
N ILE A 94 2.63 -8.23 -1.62
CA ILE A 94 2.79 -8.96 -2.90
C ILE A 94 1.87 -10.18 -2.97
N GLU A 95 1.74 -10.93 -1.87
CA GLU A 95 0.93 -12.14 -1.79
C GLU A 95 -0.56 -11.87 -1.55
N ARG A 96 -0.91 -10.60 -1.26
CA ARG A 96 -2.29 -10.21 -1.04
C ARG A 96 -3.12 -10.48 -2.31
N LYS A 97 -4.13 -11.32 -2.18
CA LYS A 97 -5.13 -11.50 -3.23
C LYS A 97 -6.19 -10.41 -3.13
N PRO A 98 -6.37 -9.58 -4.15
CA PRO A 98 -7.46 -8.60 -4.17
C PRO A 98 -8.81 -9.32 -4.20
N GLU A 99 -9.84 -8.72 -3.61
CA GLU A 99 -11.21 -9.24 -3.70
C GLU A 99 -11.76 -9.17 -5.13
N ILE A 100 -11.35 -8.14 -5.86
CA ILE A 100 -11.64 -7.95 -7.27
C ILE A 100 -10.28 -7.85 -7.97
N ASP A 101 -9.96 -8.86 -8.76
CA ASP A 101 -8.70 -8.95 -9.51
C ASP A 101 -8.95 -8.48 -10.94
N SER A 102 -8.29 -7.39 -11.35
CA SER A 102 -8.38 -6.86 -12.71
C SER A 102 -7.68 -7.74 -13.74
N ASP A 103 -6.71 -8.54 -13.31
CA ASP A 103 -5.96 -9.43 -14.20
C ASP A 103 -6.64 -10.80 -14.34
N ASP A 104 -7.72 -11.04 -13.60
CA ASP A 104 -8.50 -12.27 -13.72
C ASP A 104 -9.28 -12.28 -15.04
N THR A 105 -8.82 -13.08 -15.98
CA THR A 105 -9.46 -13.30 -17.28
C THR A 105 -10.60 -14.30 -17.21
N SER A 106 -10.90 -14.87 -16.04
CA SER A 106 -12.02 -15.78 -15.84
C SER A 106 -13.37 -15.02 -15.93
N GLY A 107 -14.45 -15.77 -16.01
CA GLY A 107 -15.77 -15.20 -16.08
C GLY A 107 -16.39 -15.28 -17.49
N MET A 108 -17.69 -15.10 -17.52
CA MET A 108 -18.49 -15.26 -18.73
C MET A 108 -18.39 -14.02 -19.63
N ILE A 109 -18.28 -14.24 -20.92
CA ILE A 109 -18.43 -13.21 -21.95
C ILE A 109 -19.77 -13.47 -22.65
N MET A 110 -20.64 -12.47 -22.68
CA MET A 110 -21.92 -12.58 -23.39
C MET A 110 -21.75 -12.19 -24.86
N GLU A 111 -22.32 -12.97 -25.77
CA GLU A 111 -22.27 -12.68 -27.20
C GLU A 111 -22.99 -11.36 -27.55
N ASN A 112 -24.11 -11.11 -26.92
CA ASN A 112 -24.93 -9.91 -27.13
C ASN A 112 -25.26 -9.28 -25.78
N ILE A 113 -24.95 -8.00 -25.62
CA ILE A 113 -25.31 -7.18 -24.47
C ILE A 113 -26.41 -6.20 -24.89
N LYS A 114 -27.53 -6.19 -24.14
CA LYS A 114 -28.62 -5.22 -24.33
C LYS A 114 -28.42 -4.00 -23.45
N GLY A 115 -27.88 -4.21 -22.25
CA GLY A 115 -27.58 -3.16 -21.29
C GLY A 115 -28.71 -2.89 -20.28
N ASP A 116 -29.54 -3.89 -19.98
CA ASP A 116 -30.43 -3.82 -18.84
C ASP A 116 -29.61 -3.89 -17.54
N VAL A 117 -29.74 -2.91 -16.65
CA VAL A 117 -29.02 -2.86 -15.36
C VAL A 117 -30.00 -3.00 -14.22
N GLU A 118 -29.70 -3.91 -13.30
CA GLU A 118 -30.57 -4.15 -12.14
C GLU A 118 -29.74 -4.30 -10.86
N LEU A 119 -30.12 -3.62 -9.81
CA LEU A 119 -29.67 -3.82 -8.44
C LEU A 119 -30.79 -4.48 -7.67
N LYS A 120 -30.52 -5.57 -6.94
CA LYS A 120 -31.48 -6.31 -6.11
C LYS A 120 -31.02 -6.34 -4.67
N ASP A 121 -31.79 -5.71 -3.78
CA ASP A 121 -31.58 -5.73 -2.33
C ASP A 121 -30.12 -5.49 -1.93
N VAL A 122 -29.50 -4.46 -2.52
CA VAL A 122 -28.08 -4.18 -2.38
C VAL A 122 -27.78 -3.49 -1.06
N TYR A 123 -26.93 -4.13 -0.26
CA TYR A 123 -26.34 -3.57 0.97
C TYR A 123 -24.87 -3.30 0.74
N PHE A 124 -24.44 -2.06 1.02
CA PHE A 124 -23.06 -1.68 0.77
C PHE A 124 -22.47 -0.75 1.82
N ARG A 125 -21.22 -1.05 2.20
CA ARG A 125 -20.33 -0.23 3.04
C ARG A 125 -18.97 -0.16 2.40
N TYR A 126 -18.33 1.01 2.45
CA TYR A 126 -16.96 1.12 2.00
C TYR A 126 -16.00 0.38 2.96
N PRO A 127 -15.02 -0.37 2.45
CA PRO A 127 -14.01 -1.05 3.29
C PRO A 127 -13.28 -0.10 4.24
N ALA A 128 -13.03 1.14 3.80
CA ALA A 128 -12.39 2.18 4.60
C ALA A 128 -13.27 2.72 5.75
N ARG A 129 -14.60 2.48 5.71
CA ARG A 129 -15.58 2.96 6.71
C ARG A 129 -16.63 1.88 7.02
N PRO A 130 -16.23 0.76 7.62
CA PRO A 130 -17.11 -0.40 7.81
C PRO A 130 -18.30 -0.12 8.75
N GLY A 131 -18.20 0.90 9.60
CA GLY A 131 -19.28 1.31 10.50
C GLY A 131 -20.42 2.07 9.83
N GLN A 132 -20.26 2.54 8.59
CA GLN A 132 -21.25 3.38 7.91
C GLN A 132 -21.91 2.61 6.75
N LEU A 133 -23.20 2.31 6.88
CA LEU A 133 -24.01 1.75 5.81
C LEU A 133 -24.35 2.87 4.81
N ILE A 134 -24.02 2.64 3.55
CA ILE A 134 -24.22 3.60 2.46
C ILE A 134 -25.47 3.24 1.66
N LEU A 135 -25.65 1.96 1.32
CA LEU A 135 -26.84 1.45 0.68
C LEU A 135 -27.47 0.42 1.61
N ASP A 136 -28.78 0.54 1.84
CA ASP A 136 -29.55 -0.26 2.78
C ASP A 136 -30.74 -0.91 2.03
N GLY A 137 -30.48 -2.04 1.38
CA GLY A 137 -31.46 -2.78 0.62
C GLY A 137 -31.91 -2.06 -0.65
N LEU A 138 -31.00 -1.37 -1.34
CA LEU A 138 -31.34 -0.64 -2.57
C LEU A 138 -31.71 -1.60 -3.70
N SER A 139 -32.91 -1.43 -4.25
CA SER A 139 -33.35 -2.09 -5.49
C SER A 139 -33.65 -1.05 -6.55
N LEU A 140 -33.11 -1.24 -7.75
CA LEU A 140 -33.17 -0.31 -8.87
C LEU A 140 -33.12 -1.08 -10.17
N GLN A 141 -33.94 -0.71 -11.14
CA GLN A 141 -33.93 -1.30 -12.48
C GLN A 141 -33.90 -0.21 -13.55
N VAL A 142 -32.99 -0.35 -14.48
CA VAL A 142 -32.80 0.53 -15.64
C VAL A 142 -32.89 -0.31 -16.91
N ALA A 143 -33.94 -0.13 -17.66
CA ALA A 143 -34.13 -0.86 -18.91
C ALA A 143 -33.17 -0.34 -20.01
N SER A 144 -32.76 -1.24 -20.89
CA SER A 144 -31.95 -0.92 -22.07
C SER A 144 -32.51 0.24 -22.88
N GLY A 145 -31.64 1.11 -23.36
CA GLY A 145 -32.04 2.28 -24.16
C GLY A 145 -32.71 3.41 -23.37
N THR A 146 -32.81 3.30 -22.05
CA THR A 146 -33.39 4.36 -21.19
C THR A 146 -32.31 5.16 -20.50
N THR A 147 -32.66 6.38 -20.10
CA THR A 147 -31.82 7.23 -19.26
C THR A 147 -32.44 7.34 -17.88
N MET A 148 -31.66 7.08 -16.85
CA MET A 148 -32.07 7.21 -15.45
C MET A 148 -31.23 8.25 -14.74
N ALA A 149 -31.87 9.12 -13.95
CA ALA A 149 -31.21 10.07 -13.07
C ALA A 149 -31.33 9.62 -11.61
N ILE A 150 -30.19 9.51 -10.92
CA ILE A 150 -30.15 9.24 -9.47
C ILE A 150 -29.97 10.57 -8.78
N VAL A 151 -30.97 10.99 -8.00
CA VAL A 151 -30.99 12.26 -7.29
C VAL A 151 -31.03 12.04 -5.77
N GLY A 152 -30.49 12.96 -5.00
CA GLY A 152 -30.46 12.88 -3.54
C GLY A 152 -29.41 13.83 -2.96
N GLU A 153 -29.37 13.93 -1.64
CA GLU A 153 -28.43 14.77 -0.91
C GLU A 153 -26.96 14.35 -1.12
N SER A 154 -26.02 15.24 -0.81
CA SER A 154 -24.60 14.90 -0.84
C SER A 154 -24.30 13.78 0.15
N GLY A 155 -23.58 12.74 -0.28
CA GLY A 155 -23.27 11.59 0.57
C GLY A 155 -24.36 10.49 0.61
N SER A 156 -25.48 10.60 -0.12
CA SER A 156 -26.55 9.60 -0.16
C SER A 156 -26.24 8.32 -0.97
N GLY A 157 -25.01 8.14 -1.44
CA GLY A 157 -24.61 6.92 -2.15
C GLY A 157 -24.83 6.91 -3.66
N LYS A 158 -25.16 8.05 -4.30
CA LYS A 158 -25.39 8.14 -5.77
C LYS A 158 -24.19 7.61 -6.58
N SER A 159 -22.99 8.10 -6.25
CA SER A 159 -21.77 7.66 -6.92
C SER A 159 -21.40 6.20 -6.58
N THR A 160 -21.87 5.71 -5.42
CA THR A 160 -21.66 4.32 -5.01
C THR A 160 -22.42 3.36 -5.93
N VAL A 161 -23.61 3.72 -6.39
CA VAL A 161 -24.36 2.91 -7.36
C VAL A 161 -23.54 2.73 -8.65
N ILE A 162 -22.98 3.81 -9.17
CA ILE A 162 -22.10 3.75 -10.36
C ILE A 162 -20.88 2.86 -10.08
N SER A 163 -20.22 3.05 -8.93
CA SER A 163 -19.06 2.24 -8.56
C SER A 163 -19.36 0.74 -8.44
N LEU A 164 -20.58 0.37 -8.07
CA LEU A 164 -21.03 -1.02 -8.03
C LEU A 164 -21.35 -1.56 -9.43
N VAL A 165 -21.93 -0.76 -10.31
CA VAL A 165 -22.19 -1.15 -11.71
C VAL A 165 -20.87 -1.35 -12.47
N GLU A 166 -19.85 -0.53 -12.21
CA GLU A 166 -18.50 -0.67 -12.77
C GLU A 166 -17.68 -1.78 -12.07
N ARG A 167 -18.25 -2.38 -11.02
CA ARG A 167 -17.59 -3.38 -10.19
C ARG A 167 -16.23 -2.91 -9.66
N PHE A 168 -16.15 -1.64 -9.18
CA PHE A 168 -15.01 -1.20 -8.35
C PHE A 168 -15.11 -1.76 -6.94
N TYR A 169 -16.31 -2.11 -6.53
CA TYR A 169 -16.64 -2.80 -5.29
C TYR A 169 -17.73 -3.84 -5.53
N ASP A 170 -17.70 -4.89 -4.73
CA ASP A 170 -18.80 -5.85 -4.65
C ASP A 170 -19.69 -5.53 -3.44
N PRO A 171 -21.02 -5.66 -3.55
CA PRO A 171 -21.92 -5.47 -2.41
C PRO A 171 -21.72 -6.58 -1.39
N GLN A 172 -21.95 -6.26 -0.09
CA GLN A 172 -21.91 -7.25 1.00
C GLN A 172 -23.12 -8.19 0.97
N ALA A 173 -24.27 -7.68 0.49
CA ALA A 173 -25.46 -8.49 0.25
C ALA A 173 -26.23 -7.92 -0.93
N GLY A 174 -27.08 -8.74 -1.55
CA GLY A 174 -27.76 -8.41 -2.78
C GLY A 174 -26.93 -8.66 -4.02
N GLU A 175 -27.44 -8.25 -5.17
CA GLU A 175 -26.86 -8.53 -6.47
C GLU A 175 -26.92 -7.31 -7.38
N VAL A 176 -25.90 -7.17 -8.21
CA VAL A 176 -25.88 -6.26 -9.36
C VAL A 176 -25.86 -7.10 -10.62
N LEU A 177 -26.83 -6.87 -11.47
CA LEU A 177 -27.07 -7.67 -12.67
C LEU A 177 -26.98 -6.79 -13.92
N ILE A 178 -26.41 -7.37 -14.99
CA ILE A 178 -26.47 -6.81 -16.34
C ILE A 178 -27.10 -7.87 -17.23
N ASP A 179 -28.18 -7.51 -17.91
CA ASP A 179 -28.99 -8.43 -18.72
C ASP A 179 -29.38 -9.71 -17.94
N GLY A 180 -29.69 -9.58 -16.63
CA GLY A 180 -30.06 -10.68 -15.75
C GLY A 180 -28.90 -11.54 -15.26
N VAL A 181 -27.65 -11.26 -15.66
CA VAL A 181 -26.45 -11.98 -15.20
C VAL A 181 -25.73 -11.18 -14.12
N ASN A 182 -25.40 -11.82 -12.99
CA ASN A 182 -24.64 -11.18 -11.92
C ASN A 182 -23.27 -10.76 -12.42
N ILE A 183 -22.90 -9.50 -12.22
CA ILE A 183 -21.62 -8.95 -12.70
C ILE A 183 -20.39 -9.67 -12.11
N LYS A 184 -20.53 -10.35 -10.97
CA LYS A 184 -19.47 -11.18 -10.40
C LYS A 184 -19.09 -12.37 -11.27
N ASN A 185 -20.02 -12.84 -12.09
CA ASN A 185 -19.85 -13.98 -12.99
C ASN A 185 -19.35 -13.57 -14.38
N LEU A 186 -19.34 -12.26 -14.67
CA LEU A 186 -18.88 -11.73 -15.94
C LEU A 186 -17.36 -11.50 -15.92
N ASN A 187 -16.74 -11.66 -17.07
CA ASN A 187 -15.34 -11.25 -17.25
C ASN A 187 -15.22 -9.75 -17.03
N LEU A 188 -14.33 -9.35 -16.12
CA LEU A 188 -14.25 -7.97 -15.63
C LEU A 188 -13.76 -7.00 -16.72
N ASP A 189 -12.75 -7.40 -17.47
CA ASP A 189 -12.19 -6.58 -18.55
C ASP A 189 -13.21 -6.40 -19.67
N TRP A 190 -13.88 -7.48 -20.05
CA TRP A 190 -14.93 -7.44 -21.06
C TRP A 190 -16.09 -6.51 -20.68
N ILE A 191 -16.61 -6.58 -19.44
CA ILE A 191 -17.75 -5.76 -19.03
C ILE A 191 -17.35 -4.29 -18.90
N ARG A 192 -16.18 -3.99 -18.36
CA ARG A 192 -15.66 -2.62 -18.30
C ARG A 192 -15.43 -2.03 -19.69
N GLY A 193 -15.02 -2.85 -20.65
CA GLY A 193 -14.93 -2.44 -22.07
C GLY A 193 -16.29 -2.11 -22.73
N LYS A 194 -17.42 -2.47 -22.08
CA LYS A 194 -18.78 -2.12 -22.55
C LYS A 194 -19.39 -0.91 -21.86
N ILE A 195 -18.75 -0.42 -20.81
CA ILE A 195 -19.21 0.69 -19.99
C ILE A 195 -18.29 1.89 -20.21
N GLY A 196 -18.85 3.06 -20.43
CA GLY A 196 -18.11 4.33 -20.50
C GLY A 196 -18.40 5.16 -19.26
N LEU A 197 -17.40 5.42 -18.42
CA LEU A 197 -17.53 6.27 -17.23
C LEU A 197 -17.12 7.71 -17.52
N VAL A 198 -17.99 8.66 -17.19
CA VAL A 198 -17.65 10.08 -17.16
C VAL A 198 -17.66 10.55 -15.72
N SER A 199 -16.48 10.74 -15.15
CA SER A 199 -16.31 11.21 -13.78
C SER A 199 -16.56 12.71 -13.65
N GLN A 200 -16.99 13.15 -12.46
CA GLN A 200 -17.16 14.57 -12.15
C GLN A 200 -15.81 15.33 -12.19
N GLU A 201 -14.75 14.68 -11.77
CA GLU A 201 -13.37 15.17 -11.85
C GLU A 201 -12.55 14.22 -12.73
N PRO A 202 -12.49 14.46 -14.05
CA PRO A 202 -11.73 13.60 -14.95
C PRO A 202 -10.23 13.76 -14.68
N LEU A 203 -9.54 12.63 -14.60
CA LEU A 203 -8.08 12.59 -14.52
C LEU A 203 -7.50 12.60 -15.93
N LEU A 204 -6.65 13.59 -16.21
CA LEU A 204 -5.89 13.65 -17.45
C LEU A 204 -4.44 13.28 -17.17
N PHE A 205 -3.88 12.44 -18.02
CA PHE A 205 -2.45 12.14 -17.98
C PHE A 205 -1.65 13.30 -18.54
N MET A 206 -0.43 13.49 -18.03
CA MET A 206 0.50 14.53 -18.49
C MET A 206 1.11 14.20 -19.86
N THR A 207 0.25 14.03 -20.84
CA THR A 207 0.57 13.66 -22.22
C THR A 207 -0.30 14.47 -23.18
N SER A 208 -0.22 14.19 -24.49
CA SER A 208 -1.02 14.89 -25.48
C SER A 208 -2.53 14.62 -25.31
N ILE A 209 -3.37 15.53 -25.82
CA ILE A 209 -4.83 15.32 -25.87
C ILE A 209 -5.14 14.06 -26.66
N LYS A 210 -4.43 13.81 -27.75
CA LYS A 210 -4.53 12.61 -28.56
C LYS A 210 -4.31 11.37 -27.69
N ASP A 211 -3.21 11.31 -26.93
CA ASP A 211 -2.87 10.14 -26.11
C ASP A 211 -3.88 9.92 -24.96
N ASN A 212 -4.45 10.98 -24.43
CA ASN A 212 -5.54 10.89 -23.46
C ASN A 212 -6.81 10.31 -24.07
N ILE A 213 -7.14 10.64 -25.33
CA ILE A 213 -8.34 10.12 -26.00
C ILE A 213 -8.17 8.64 -26.38
N ILE A 214 -6.98 8.23 -26.84
CA ILE A 214 -6.72 6.85 -27.26
C ILE A 214 -6.46 5.89 -26.12
N TYR A 215 -6.37 6.37 -24.88
CA TYR A 215 -6.00 5.57 -23.71
C TYR A 215 -6.83 4.28 -23.55
N GLY A 216 -8.12 4.31 -23.92
CA GLY A 216 -9.01 3.13 -23.90
C GLY A 216 -8.98 2.27 -25.16
N LYS A 217 -8.26 2.69 -26.23
CA LYS A 217 -8.14 1.97 -27.50
C LYS A 217 -6.85 2.36 -28.20
N GLU A 218 -5.75 1.65 -27.89
CA GLU A 218 -4.39 1.96 -28.39
C GLU A 218 -4.28 1.99 -29.93
N ASP A 219 -5.05 1.15 -30.63
CA ASP A 219 -5.07 1.04 -32.10
C ASP A 219 -6.02 2.04 -32.77
N ALA A 220 -6.51 3.06 -32.07
CA ALA A 220 -7.46 4.01 -32.62
C ALA A 220 -6.84 4.85 -33.75
N THR A 221 -7.53 4.90 -34.90
CA THR A 221 -7.14 5.76 -36.01
C THR A 221 -7.40 7.23 -35.73
N LEU A 222 -6.69 8.12 -36.43
CA LEU A 222 -6.90 9.57 -36.30
C LEU A 222 -8.34 9.99 -36.59
N GLU A 223 -9.01 9.29 -37.51
CA GLU A 223 -10.41 9.54 -37.84
C GLU A 223 -11.35 9.17 -36.71
N GLU A 224 -11.10 8.03 -36.02
CA GLU A 224 -11.86 7.63 -34.83
C GLU A 224 -11.68 8.62 -33.69
N ILE A 225 -10.46 9.12 -33.47
CA ILE A 225 -10.15 10.13 -32.46
C ILE A 225 -10.92 11.43 -32.73
N LYS A 226 -10.90 11.92 -33.99
CA LYS A 226 -11.66 13.10 -34.38
C LYS A 226 -13.15 12.93 -34.18
N ARG A 227 -13.69 11.77 -34.61
CA ARG A 227 -15.09 11.43 -34.48
C ARG A 227 -15.50 11.36 -33.00
N ALA A 228 -14.67 10.79 -32.13
CA ALA A 228 -14.91 10.77 -30.69
C ALA A 228 -14.93 12.20 -30.09
N ALA A 229 -13.99 13.05 -30.50
CA ALA A 229 -13.97 14.45 -30.10
C ALA A 229 -15.20 15.24 -30.59
N GLU A 230 -15.68 14.98 -31.81
CA GLU A 230 -16.91 15.55 -32.32
C GLU A 230 -18.15 15.12 -31.53
N LEU A 231 -18.28 13.82 -31.26
CA LEU A 231 -19.37 13.26 -30.46
C LEU A 231 -19.41 13.83 -29.04
N ALA A 232 -18.23 14.07 -28.47
CA ALA A 232 -18.07 14.72 -27.16
C ALA A 232 -18.24 16.26 -27.22
N ASN A 233 -18.53 16.84 -28.38
CA ASN A 233 -18.57 18.28 -28.62
C ASN A 233 -17.26 19.01 -28.22
N ALA A 234 -16.15 18.32 -28.29
CA ALA A 234 -14.82 18.79 -27.90
C ALA A 234 -13.98 19.29 -29.08
N ALA A 235 -14.28 18.86 -30.32
CA ALA A 235 -13.51 19.16 -31.52
C ALA A 235 -13.26 20.68 -31.69
N ASN A 236 -14.31 21.49 -31.55
CA ASN A 236 -14.22 22.95 -31.74
C ASN A 236 -13.26 23.67 -30.78
N PHE A 237 -13.12 23.20 -29.55
CA PHE A 237 -12.16 23.79 -28.64
C PHE A 237 -10.76 23.22 -28.82
N ILE A 238 -10.64 21.94 -29.15
CA ILE A 238 -9.37 21.29 -29.46
C ILE A 238 -8.69 21.98 -30.62
N ASP A 239 -9.41 22.23 -31.73
CA ASP A 239 -8.90 22.89 -32.92
C ASP A 239 -8.42 24.34 -32.71
N LYS A 240 -8.89 25.00 -31.64
CA LYS A 240 -8.46 26.35 -31.26
C LYS A 240 -7.19 26.39 -30.44
N LEU A 241 -6.70 25.24 -29.97
CA LEU A 241 -5.50 25.19 -29.16
C LEU A 241 -4.23 25.32 -30.01
N PRO A 242 -3.20 26.07 -29.55
CA PRO A 242 -2.03 26.41 -30.36
C PRO A 242 -1.09 25.24 -30.70
N ASN A 243 -1.33 24.02 -30.25
CA ASN A 243 -0.45 22.86 -30.46
C ASN A 243 -1.24 21.54 -30.64
N VAL A 244 -2.27 21.56 -31.47
CA VAL A 244 -3.25 20.45 -31.62
C VAL A 244 -2.68 19.14 -32.20
N CYS A 245 -1.52 19.18 -32.86
CA CYS A 245 -0.95 18.05 -33.58
C CYS A 245 0.49 17.71 -33.18
N LYS A 246 0.93 18.05 -31.98
CA LYS A 246 2.26 17.62 -31.51
C LYS A 246 2.17 16.77 -30.27
#